data_c386e259a4ecbe4b949c5afd4f8f7955
#
_entry.id   c386e259a4ecbe4b949c5afd4f8f7955
#
_cell.length_a   1.000
_cell.length_b   1.000
_cell.length_c   1.000
_cell.angle_alpha   90.00
_cell.angle_beta   90.00
_cell.angle_gamma   90.00
#
_symmetry.space_group_name_H-M   'P 1'
#
loop_
_entity.id
_entity.type
_entity.pdbx_description
1 polymer ?
#
loop_
_entity_poly.entity_id
_entity_poly.type
_entity_poly.pdbx_seq_one_letter_code
_entity_poly.pdbx_strand_id
1 'polypeptide(L)'
;MMTLTLVSFLLFVLKAFVVVMFAMNVAVILTWADRRQGAMIQDRVGPNRAVAWIPTKVAQGLALGPALAVIAGVAFVVLKLEPPPEELGARAMLFSQLGIFCTWLTGVVIGGKVQNRGVTNSFDAWLYSLGDPRRIFYGGLFVHFLALFVGLALNDSAYGEQVRTIGYGTGVGLLVLSVLAGAAYAAISINGEPRIGLRLAGLLHPAADGLKTIFKEDFIPPNADKFLHSLAPFVSFFPALVVMAVIPFGDTLCFELGKDGSFGSLITTMPGRAMCTEGAIRLQVVDLDVGLLYFFALAGTGIVGAALAGWASDNKYSLLGGVRAASQMVSYEVTMGLTLVGAVMVYGTLRVDQMIEWQSQNAWGIFVQPLAFFLFFTASVAESKRIPFDIPEGESEIVAGYFTEYAGMKFAMFFFAEYIAVVTSAGLMSAIFLGGWDLPFLYRDGLHVTIGQTLIFEQALPHLAIVLIGALGFVLKTLVLCWLQLMIRWTLPRFRYDQLMRLGWRKLLPASLANVLATGLIVMAIVTGGPAVATFMSLLADYSKALVALAGIGGFIYFIVFLVKPVHKRKSLASTSAQFAHAAGGTRSARMSA
;
A
#
# COMPACT_ATOMS: atom_id res chain seq x y z
N MET A 1 -2.94 36.88 -14.55
CA MET A 1 -1.93 36.56 -13.53
C MET A 1 -2.55 36.12 -12.20
N MET A 2 -3.50 36.84 -11.60
CA MET A 2 -4.12 36.51 -10.30
C MET A 2 -4.92 35.19 -10.30
N THR A 3 -5.57 34.80 -11.39
CA THR A 3 -6.28 33.52 -11.54
C THR A 3 -5.35 32.32 -11.60
N LEU A 4 -4.21 32.44 -12.26
CA LEU A 4 -3.21 31.36 -12.36
C LEU A 4 -2.56 31.05 -10.99
N THR A 5 -2.30 32.10 -10.19
CA THR A 5 -1.76 31.96 -8.83
C THR A 5 -2.77 31.31 -7.87
N LEU A 6 -4.07 31.60 -8.02
CA LEU A 6 -5.12 30.98 -7.22
C LEU A 6 -5.28 29.49 -7.55
N VAL A 7 -5.28 29.12 -8.84
CA VAL A 7 -5.38 27.72 -9.27
C VAL A 7 -4.18 26.91 -8.81
N SER A 8 -2.95 27.43 -8.94
CA SER A 8 -1.75 26.76 -8.46
C SER A 8 -1.74 26.57 -6.94
N PHE A 9 -2.23 27.57 -6.19
CA PHE A 9 -2.39 27.45 -4.74
C PHE A 9 -3.43 26.39 -4.35
N LEU A 10 -4.60 26.37 -5.01
CA LEU A 10 -5.62 25.36 -4.76
C LEU A 10 -5.12 23.94 -5.08
N LEU A 11 -4.40 23.78 -6.19
CA LEU A 11 -3.77 22.51 -6.55
C LEU A 11 -2.72 22.06 -5.50
N PHE A 12 -1.92 23.00 -4.99
CA PHE A 12 -0.97 22.70 -3.91
C PHE A 12 -1.69 22.21 -2.65
N VAL A 13 -2.74 22.91 -2.20
CA VAL A 13 -3.54 22.51 -1.04
C VAL A 13 -4.21 21.16 -1.26
N LEU A 14 -4.77 20.92 -2.46
CA LEU A 14 -5.37 19.62 -2.80
C LEU A 14 -4.36 18.48 -2.75
N LYS A 15 -3.18 18.66 -3.34
CA LYS A 15 -2.10 17.66 -3.30
C LYS A 15 -1.66 17.37 -1.86
N ALA A 16 -1.43 18.42 -1.06
CA ALA A 16 -1.07 18.27 0.35
C ALA A 16 -2.15 17.50 1.12
N PHE A 17 -3.42 17.83 0.91
CA PHE A 17 -4.55 17.11 1.52
C PHE A 17 -4.57 15.64 1.12
N VAL A 18 -4.43 15.32 -0.16
CA VAL A 18 -4.42 13.93 -0.67
C VAL A 18 -3.26 13.13 -0.04
N VAL A 19 -2.06 13.70 0.03
CA VAL A 19 -0.88 13.04 0.60
C VAL A 19 -1.05 12.78 2.10
N VAL A 20 -1.53 13.77 2.85
CA VAL A 20 -1.81 13.61 4.29
C VAL A 20 -2.89 12.54 4.51
N MET A 21 -3.98 12.59 3.74
CA MET A 21 -5.04 11.58 3.82
C MET A 21 -4.54 10.19 3.45
N PHE A 22 -3.68 10.07 2.45
CA PHE A 22 -3.03 8.80 2.10
C PHE A 22 -2.20 8.26 3.27
N ALA A 23 -1.28 9.07 3.82
CA ALA A 23 -0.43 8.68 4.94
C ALA A 23 -1.23 8.22 6.16
N MET A 24 -2.23 9.01 6.55
CA MET A 24 -3.09 8.71 7.70
C MET A 24 -3.91 7.44 7.49
N ASN A 25 -4.55 7.28 6.33
CA ASN A 25 -5.36 6.09 6.06
C ASN A 25 -4.50 4.82 5.97
N VAL A 26 -3.33 4.89 5.32
CA VAL A 26 -2.42 3.73 5.25
C VAL A 26 -1.90 3.40 6.65
N ALA A 27 -1.54 4.37 7.48
CA ALA A 27 -1.13 4.13 8.87
C ALA A 27 -2.25 3.42 9.67
N VAL A 28 -3.50 3.86 9.53
CA VAL A 28 -4.68 3.20 10.15
C VAL A 28 -4.84 1.76 9.65
N ILE A 29 -4.71 1.52 8.35
CA ILE A 29 -4.79 0.18 7.77
C ILE A 29 -3.62 -0.70 8.26
N LEU A 30 -2.42 -0.14 8.40
CA LEU A 30 -1.27 -0.87 8.92
C LEU A 30 -1.47 -1.33 10.36
N THR A 31 -2.15 -0.57 11.21
CA THR A 31 -2.48 -1.03 12.58
C THR A 31 -3.37 -2.27 12.57
N TRP A 32 -4.33 -2.33 11.64
CA TRP A 32 -5.15 -3.52 11.44
C TRP A 32 -4.33 -4.68 10.86
N ALA A 33 -3.50 -4.41 9.84
CA ALA A 33 -2.66 -5.41 9.19
C ALA A 33 -1.69 -6.04 10.17
N ASP A 34 -1.05 -5.24 11.03
CA ASP A 34 -0.15 -5.67 12.09
C ASP A 34 -0.81 -6.66 13.05
N ARG A 35 -2.00 -6.32 13.58
CA ARG A 35 -2.77 -7.23 14.43
C ARG A 35 -3.21 -8.50 13.71
N ARG A 36 -3.61 -8.37 12.44
CA ARG A 36 -4.04 -9.51 11.63
C ARG A 36 -2.89 -10.45 11.33
N GLN A 37 -1.75 -9.91 10.97
CA GLN A 37 -0.55 -10.66 10.65
C GLN A 37 0.02 -11.37 11.88
N GLY A 38 0.13 -10.67 13.02
CA GLY A 38 0.52 -11.28 14.29
C GLY A 38 -0.40 -12.42 14.70
N ALA A 39 -1.71 -12.27 14.49
CA ALA A 39 -2.67 -13.33 14.75
C ALA A 39 -2.50 -14.54 13.82
N MET A 40 -2.18 -14.31 12.53
CA MET A 40 -1.92 -15.38 11.57
C MET A 40 -0.65 -16.17 11.90
N ILE A 41 0.43 -15.50 12.29
CA ILE A 41 1.70 -16.14 12.66
C ILE A 41 1.56 -16.93 13.95
N GLN A 42 0.79 -16.40 14.91
CA GLN A 42 0.57 -17.04 16.21
C GLN A 42 -0.65 -17.97 16.24
N ASP A 43 -1.27 -18.26 15.09
CA ASP A 43 -2.49 -19.08 14.94
C ASP A 43 -3.65 -18.66 15.86
N ARG A 44 -3.83 -17.33 16.02
CA ARG A 44 -4.92 -16.73 16.80
C ARG A 44 -6.01 -16.20 15.90
N VAL A 45 -7.22 -15.98 16.46
CA VAL A 45 -8.42 -15.47 15.73
C VAL A 45 -8.23 -14.01 15.33
N GLY A 46 -7.30 -13.27 15.57
CA GLY A 46 -7.12 -11.88 15.12
C GLY A 46 -8.25 -10.91 15.52
N PRO A 47 -8.23 -9.68 14.99
CA PRO A 47 -9.21 -8.64 15.31
C PRO A 47 -10.58 -8.95 14.70
N ASN A 48 -11.60 -9.27 15.50
CA ASN A 48 -12.96 -9.53 15.04
C ASN A 48 -14.07 -9.10 16.04
N ARG A 49 -13.73 -8.45 17.16
CA ARG A 49 -14.69 -8.10 18.23
C ARG A 49 -15.40 -6.77 17.99
N ALA A 50 -14.80 -5.84 17.24
CA ALA A 50 -15.46 -4.59 16.89
C ALA A 50 -16.57 -4.88 15.87
N VAL A 51 -17.81 -4.58 16.25
CA VAL A 51 -19.02 -4.89 15.47
C VAL A 51 -19.86 -3.63 15.36
N ALA A 52 -20.21 -3.23 14.14
CA ALA A 52 -21.22 -2.22 13.88
C ALA A 52 -22.57 -2.92 13.66
N TRP A 53 -23.55 -2.62 14.51
CA TRP A 53 -24.88 -3.19 14.39
C TRP A 53 -25.73 -2.38 13.43
N ILE A 54 -26.18 -3.01 12.34
CA ILE A 54 -27.03 -2.39 11.32
C ILE A 54 -28.40 -3.08 11.32
N PRO A 55 -29.51 -2.32 11.22
CA PRO A 55 -30.84 -2.90 10.99
C PRO A 55 -30.85 -3.78 9.73
N THR A 56 -31.56 -4.89 9.78
CA THR A 56 -31.63 -5.87 8.67
C THR A 56 -32.07 -5.24 7.35
N LYS A 57 -33.06 -4.33 7.41
CA LYS A 57 -33.54 -3.60 6.20
C LYS A 57 -32.44 -2.75 5.54
N VAL A 58 -31.59 -2.09 6.36
CA VAL A 58 -30.46 -1.29 5.85
C VAL A 58 -29.39 -2.19 5.24
N ALA A 59 -29.10 -3.34 5.85
CA ALA A 59 -28.15 -4.30 5.30
C ALA A 59 -28.64 -4.93 3.99
N GLN A 60 -29.95 -5.19 3.86
CA GLN A 60 -30.58 -5.63 2.62
C GLN A 60 -30.47 -4.56 1.53
N GLY A 61 -30.74 -3.29 1.87
CA GLY A 61 -30.58 -2.16 0.95
C GLY A 61 -29.12 -1.97 0.51
N LEU A 62 -28.16 -2.08 1.42
CA LEU A 62 -26.72 -2.03 1.09
C LEU A 62 -26.26 -3.20 0.22
N ALA A 63 -26.89 -4.37 0.35
CA ALA A 63 -26.59 -5.53 -0.46
C ALA A 63 -27.19 -5.44 -1.88
N LEU A 64 -28.43 -4.96 -1.98
CA LEU A 64 -29.17 -4.84 -3.24
C LEU A 64 -28.90 -3.53 -3.98
N GLY A 65 -28.66 -2.44 -3.28
CA GLY A 65 -28.47 -1.11 -3.84
C GLY A 65 -27.35 -1.01 -4.87
N PRO A 66 -26.12 -1.43 -4.57
CA PRO A 66 -25.02 -1.44 -5.54
C PRO A 66 -25.30 -2.31 -6.78
N ALA A 67 -25.94 -3.47 -6.58
CA ALA A 67 -26.32 -4.35 -7.66
C ALA A 67 -27.33 -3.70 -8.60
N LEU A 68 -28.36 -3.08 -8.04
CA LEU A 68 -29.37 -2.33 -8.80
C LEU A 68 -28.77 -1.10 -9.48
N ALA A 69 -27.87 -0.38 -8.81
CA ALA A 69 -27.20 0.78 -9.40
C ALA A 69 -26.31 0.40 -10.59
N VAL A 70 -25.64 -0.74 -10.54
CA VAL A 70 -24.84 -1.25 -11.67
C VAL A 70 -25.73 -1.63 -12.84
N ILE A 71 -26.84 -2.37 -12.59
CA ILE A 71 -27.81 -2.72 -13.64
C ILE A 71 -28.41 -1.45 -14.26
N ALA A 72 -28.80 -0.48 -13.43
CA ALA A 72 -29.34 0.79 -13.92
C ALA A 72 -28.30 1.60 -14.71
N GLY A 73 -27.04 1.59 -14.26
CA GLY A 73 -25.93 2.25 -14.96
C GLY A 73 -25.65 1.63 -16.33
N VAL A 74 -25.61 0.29 -16.40
CA VAL A 74 -25.45 -0.43 -17.69
C VAL A 74 -26.65 -0.15 -18.61
N ALA A 75 -27.88 -0.24 -18.09
CA ALA A 75 -29.08 0.04 -18.87
C ALA A 75 -29.11 1.49 -19.39
N PHE A 76 -28.71 2.46 -18.55
CA PHE A 76 -28.62 3.86 -18.95
C PHE A 76 -27.59 4.09 -20.07
N VAL A 77 -26.42 3.46 -19.97
CA VAL A 77 -25.35 3.56 -20.99
C VAL A 77 -25.81 2.95 -22.31
N VAL A 78 -26.50 1.80 -22.25
CA VAL A 78 -27.01 1.10 -23.45
C VAL A 78 -28.15 1.87 -24.09
N LEU A 79 -29.09 2.41 -23.30
CA LEU A 79 -30.32 3.03 -23.82
C LEU A 79 -30.17 4.48 -24.24
N LYS A 80 -29.27 5.25 -23.58
CA LYS A 80 -29.15 6.70 -23.84
C LYS A 80 -27.98 7.13 -24.71
N LEU A 81 -26.91 6.36 -24.80
CA LEU A 81 -25.69 6.80 -25.47
C LEU A 81 -25.48 6.20 -26.85
N GLU A 82 -26.29 5.19 -27.26
CA GLU A 82 -26.12 4.46 -28.53
C GLU A 82 -24.64 4.41 -28.98
N PRO A 83 -23.72 3.97 -28.07
CA PRO A 83 -22.31 4.01 -28.39
C PRO A 83 -22.02 3.04 -29.54
N PRO A 84 -21.00 3.32 -30.36
CA PRO A 84 -20.56 2.37 -31.36
C PRO A 84 -20.22 1.02 -30.71
N PRO A 85 -20.41 -0.11 -31.39
CA PRO A 85 -20.28 -1.46 -30.80
C PRO A 85 -18.94 -1.69 -30.09
N GLU A 86 -17.87 -1.06 -30.56
CA GLU A 86 -16.53 -1.15 -29.98
C GLU A 86 -16.44 -0.49 -28.59
N GLU A 87 -17.05 0.67 -28.41
CA GLU A 87 -17.10 1.36 -27.13
C GLU A 87 -18.08 0.71 -26.14
N LEU A 88 -19.15 0.09 -26.65
CA LEU A 88 -20.13 -0.63 -25.81
C LEU A 88 -19.44 -1.76 -25.03
N GLY A 89 -18.56 -2.52 -25.71
CA GLY A 89 -17.79 -3.58 -25.10
C GLY A 89 -16.89 -3.09 -23.96
N ALA A 90 -16.11 -2.03 -24.18
CA ALA A 90 -15.19 -1.48 -23.18
C ALA A 90 -15.93 -0.92 -21.96
N ARG A 91 -17.05 -0.21 -22.18
CA ARG A 91 -17.88 0.35 -21.12
C ARG A 91 -18.59 -0.76 -20.33
N ALA A 92 -19.14 -1.78 -21.00
CA ALA A 92 -19.73 -2.95 -20.35
C ALA A 92 -18.70 -3.67 -19.47
N MET A 93 -17.45 -3.83 -19.94
CA MET A 93 -16.37 -4.44 -19.18
C MET A 93 -16.04 -3.64 -17.90
N LEU A 94 -15.96 -2.32 -17.99
CA LEU A 94 -15.67 -1.45 -16.84
C LEU A 94 -16.79 -1.51 -15.79
N PHE A 95 -18.05 -1.47 -16.20
CA PHE A 95 -19.20 -1.63 -15.30
C PHE A 95 -19.31 -3.04 -14.72
N SER A 96 -18.90 -4.08 -15.48
CA SER A 96 -18.86 -5.45 -14.97
C SER A 96 -17.85 -5.61 -13.85
N GLN A 97 -16.66 -5.04 -13.99
CA GLN A 97 -15.63 -5.05 -12.95
C GLN A 97 -16.09 -4.31 -11.67
N LEU A 98 -16.75 -3.17 -11.83
CA LEU A 98 -17.31 -2.43 -10.70
C LEU A 98 -18.39 -3.25 -9.99
N GLY A 99 -19.27 -3.92 -10.74
CA GLY A 99 -20.32 -4.79 -10.21
C GLY A 99 -19.76 -5.98 -9.45
N ILE A 100 -18.74 -6.64 -9.99
CA ILE A 100 -18.05 -7.76 -9.35
C ILE A 100 -17.40 -7.29 -8.04
N PHE A 101 -16.76 -6.11 -8.05
CA PHE A 101 -16.17 -5.53 -6.84
C PHE A 101 -17.23 -5.22 -5.77
N CYS A 102 -18.35 -4.60 -6.15
CA CYS A 102 -19.46 -4.33 -5.23
C CYS A 102 -20.07 -5.61 -4.67
N THR A 103 -20.22 -6.66 -5.49
CA THR A 103 -20.72 -7.97 -5.05
C THR A 103 -19.74 -8.63 -4.08
N TRP A 104 -18.45 -8.57 -4.36
CA TRP A 104 -17.42 -9.07 -3.46
C TRP A 104 -17.43 -8.32 -2.13
N LEU A 105 -17.49 -7.00 -2.15
CA LEU A 105 -17.56 -6.17 -0.95
C LEU A 105 -18.80 -6.51 -0.11
N THR A 106 -19.96 -6.65 -0.76
CA THR A 106 -21.20 -7.08 -0.11
C THR A 106 -21.06 -8.47 0.51
N GLY A 107 -20.45 -9.41 -0.19
CA GLY A 107 -20.20 -10.76 0.30
C GLY A 107 -19.23 -10.79 1.49
N VAL A 108 -18.19 -9.96 1.50
CA VAL A 108 -17.28 -9.81 2.64
C VAL A 108 -18.01 -9.23 3.86
N VAL A 109 -18.88 -8.24 3.62
CA VAL A 109 -19.65 -7.56 4.68
C VAL A 109 -20.69 -8.49 5.32
N ILE A 110 -21.40 -9.27 4.50
CA ILE A 110 -22.53 -10.12 4.95
C ILE A 110 -22.07 -11.55 5.24
N GLY A 111 -21.11 -12.07 4.50
CA GLY A 111 -20.68 -13.47 4.49
C GLY A 111 -20.15 -14.02 5.82
N GLY A 112 -19.75 -13.14 6.74
CA GLY A 112 -19.24 -13.57 8.05
C GLY A 112 -20.27 -14.27 8.94
N LYS A 113 -21.58 -14.09 8.69
CA LYS A 113 -22.65 -14.69 9.52
C LYS A 113 -23.31 -15.94 8.90
N VAL A 114 -23.30 -16.05 7.57
CA VAL A 114 -23.96 -17.18 6.91
C VAL A 114 -23.21 -18.50 7.10
N GLN A 115 -21.92 -18.46 7.34
CA GLN A 115 -21.12 -19.66 7.66
C GLN A 115 -21.57 -20.36 8.97
N ASN A 116 -22.32 -19.70 9.81
CA ASN A 116 -22.76 -20.24 11.12
C ASN A 116 -24.19 -20.78 11.11
N ARG A 117 -25.00 -20.53 10.07
CA ARG A 117 -26.30 -21.16 9.89
C ARG A 117 -26.13 -22.42 9.05
N GLY A 118 -26.45 -23.58 9.62
CA GLY A 118 -26.47 -24.83 8.90
C GLY A 118 -27.37 -24.69 7.65
N VAL A 119 -26.79 -24.94 6.49
CA VAL A 119 -27.53 -25.05 5.25
C VAL A 119 -28.46 -26.24 5.41
N THR A 120 -29.75 -26.01 5.44
CA THR A 120 -30.75 -27.06 5.75
C THR A 120 -31.22 -27.80 4.51
N ASN A 121 -31.15 -27.17 3.33
CA ASN A 121 -31.63 -27.74 2.07
C ASN A 121 -30.53 -27.84 1.02
N SER A 122 -30.60 -28.85 0.16
CA SER A 122 -29.68 -29.05 -0.98
C SER A 122 -29.74 -27.89 -1.99
N PHE A 123 -30.90 -27.24 -2.15
CA PHE A 123 -31.05 -26.05 -2.98
C PHE A 123 -30.31 -24.84 -2.42
N ASP A 124 -30.41 -24.61 -1.12
CA ASP A 124 -29.66 -23.53 -0.42
C ASP A 124 -28.16 -23.80 -0.49
N ALA A 125 -27.72 -25.05 -0.40
CA ALA A 125 -26.33 -25.43 -0.58
C ALA A 125 -25.82 -25.14 -1.99
N TRP A 126 -26.61 -25.41 -2.99
CA TRP A 126 -26.30 -25.15 -4.39
C TRP A 126 -26.26 -23.65 -4.68
N LEU A 127 -27.26 -22.88 -4.23
CA LEU A 127 -27.31 -21.43 -4.36
C LEU A 127 -26.15 -20.78 -3.60
N TYR A 128 -25.81 -21.28 -2.43
CA TYR A 128 -24.66 -20.85 -1.64
C TYR A 128 -23.33 -21.12 -2.36
N SER A 129 -23.21 -22.27 -3.05
CA SER A 129 -22.00 -22.61 -3.80
C SER A 129 -21.83 -21.77 -5.07
N LEU A 130 -22.94 -21.42 -5.74
CA LEU A 130 -22.97 -20.51 -6.90
C LEU A 130 -22.77 -19.05 -6.46
N GLY A 131 -23.36 -18.66 -5.33
CA GLY A 131 -23.30 -17.32 -4.77
C GLY A 131 -22.06 -17.06 -3.92
N ASP A 132 -21.08 -17.98 -3.84
CA ASP A 132 -19.82 -17.69 -3.14
C ASP A 132 -19.14 -16.48 -3.79
N PRO A 133 -19.19 -15.30 -3.17
CA PRO A 133 -18.70 -14.06 -3.79
C PRO A 133 -17.21 -14.14 -4.13
N ARG A 134 -16.47 -15.04 -3.48
CA ARG A 134 -15.05 -15.28 -3.79
C ARG A 134 -14.89 -15.99 -5.12
N ARG A 135 -15.65 -17.05 -5.37
CA ARG A 135 -15.59 -17.81 -6.62
C ARG A 135 -16.01 -16.96 -7.81
N ILE A 136 -17.09 -16.17 -7.64
CA ILE A 136 -17.58 -15.28 -8.69
C ILE A 136 -16.57 -14.17 -8.98
N PHE A 137 -16.01 -13.53 -7.94
CA PHE A 137 -15.03 -12.47 -8.11
C PHE A 137 -13.77 -12.96 -8.82
N TYR A 138 -13.16 -14.05 -8.34
CA TYR A 138 -11.92 -14.55 -8.92
C TYR A 138 -12.13 -15.23 -10.26
N GLY A 139 -13.21 -16.00 -10.41
CA GLY A 139 -13.57 -16.60 -11.69
C GLY A 139 -13.87 -15.55 -12.76
N GLY A 140 -14.63 -14.51 -12.41
CA GLY A 140 -14.93 -13.39 -13.29
C GLY A 140 -13.68 -12.60 -13.65
N LEU A 141 -12.81 -12.31 -12.67
CA LEU A 141 -11.54 -11.62 -12.90
C LEU A 141 -10.63 -12.42 -13.83
N PHE A 142 -10.51 -13.71 -13.63
CA PHE A 142 -9.72 -14.61 -14.48
C PHE A 142 -10.26 -14.64 -15.93
N VAL A 143 -11.56 -14.79 -16.12
CA VAL A 143 -12.18 -14.77 -17.45
C VAL A 143 -12.00 -13.43 -18.14
N HIS A 144 -12.09 -12.31 -17.41
CA HIS A 144 -11.85 -10.97 -17.95
C HIS A 144 -10.40 -10.77 -18.40
N PHE A 145 -9.42 -11.17 -17.58
CA PHE A 145 -8.01 -11.10 -17.95
C PHE A 145 -7.70 -12.00 -19.14
N LEU A 146 -8.27 -13.20 -19.17
CA LEU A 146 -8.09 -14.12 -20.29
C LEU A 146 -8.69 -13.53 -21.58
N ALA A 147 -9.91 -12.98 -21.53
CA ALA A 147 -10.56 -12.35 -22.68
C ALA A 147 -9.79 -11.10 -23.16
N LEU A 148 -9.28 -10.31 -22.24
CA LEU A 148 -8.45 -9.13 -22.55
C LEU A 148 -7.13 -9.54 -23.19
N PHE A 149 -6.45 -10.54 -22.63
CA PHE A 149 -5.17 -11.04 -23.16
C PHE A 149 -5.33 -11.66 -24.54
N VAL A 150 -6.35 -12.51 -24.74
CA VAL A 150 -6.64 -13.12 -26.04
C VAL A 150 -7.09 -12.06 -27.05
N GLY A 151 -7.91 -11.08 -26.64
CA GLY A 151 -8.31 -9.95 -27.50
C GLY A 151 -7.13 -9.10 -27.95
N LEU A 152 -6.17 -8.85 -27.07
CA LEU A 152 -4.93 -8.12 -27.40
C LEU A 152 -4.02 -8.94 -28.32
N ALA A 153 -3.87 -10.25 -28.07
CA ALA A 153 -3.01 -11.12 -28.86
C ALA A 153 -3.53 -11.36 -30.29
N LEU A 154 -4.85 -11.26 -30.50
CA LEU A 154 -5.51 -11.49 -31.79
C LEU A 154 -5.98 -10.20 -32.49
N ASN A 155 -5.57 -9.04 -31.99
CA ASN A 155 -6.05 -7.74 -32.48
C ASN A 155 -5.83 -7.51 -33.98
N ASP A 156 -4.78 -8.09 -34.57
CA ASP A 156 -4.43 -7.96 -35.99
C ASP A 156 -4.99 -9.10 -36.86
N SER A 157 -5.80 -10.02 -36.29
CA SER A 157 -6.36 -11.13 -37.05
C SER A 157 -7.85 -10.92 -37.32
N ALA A 158 -8.35 -11.48 -38.44
CA ALA A 158 -9.78 -11.47 -38.80
C ALA A 158 -10.70 -12.06 -37.69
N TYR A 159 -10.13 -12.81 -36.75
CA TYR A 159 -10.85 -13.41 -35.63
C TYR A 159 -10.82 -12.54 -34.36
N GLY A 160 -10.00 -11.48 -34.33
CA GLY A 160 -9.81 -10.63 -33.13
C GLY A 160 -11.10 -9.94 -32.71
N GLU A 161 -11.89 -9.45 -33.66
CA GLU A 161 -13.16 -8.78 -33.40
C GLU A 161 -14.22 -9.73 -32.86
N GLN A 162 -14.29 -10.96 -33.38
CA GLN A 162 -15.23 -11.98 -32.90
C GLN A 162 -14.89 -12.45 -31.48
N VAL A 163 -13.61 -12.64 -31.18
CA VAL A 163 -13.14 -13.02 -29.84
C VAL A 163 -13.37 -11.89 -28.83
N ARG A 164 -13.19 -10.64 -29.22
CA ARG A 164 -13.57 -9.47 -28.42
C ARG A 164 -15.06 -9.48 -28.10
N THR A 165 -15.92 -9.65 -29.10
CA THR A 165 -17.37 -9.64 -28.92
C THR A 165 -17.83 -10.76 -27.99
N ILE A 166 -17.28 -11.98 -28.15
CA ILE A 166 -17.56 -13.11 -27.26
C ILE A 166 -17.03 -12.82 -25.83
N GLY A 167 -15.82 -12.26 -25.69
CA GLY A 167 -15.24 -11.88 -24.39
C GLY A 167 -16.08 -10.83 -23.65
N TYR A 168 -16.60 -9.85 -24.38
CA TYR A 168 -17.51 -8.84 -23.82
C TYR A 168 -18.87 -9.41 -23.46
N GLY A 169 -19.45 -10.27 -24.30
CA GLY A 169 -20.71 -10.93 -24.02
C GLY A 169 -20.65 -11.85 -22.80
N THR A 170 -19.58 -12.63 -22.66
CA THR A 170 -19.34 -13.45 -21.46
C THR A 170 -19.12 -12.62 -20.22
N GLY A 171 -18.43 -11.47 -20.33
CA GLY A 171 -18.24 -10.53 -19.23
C GLY A 171 -19.55 -9.93 -18.72
N VAL A 172 -20.44 -9.51 -19.62
CA VAL A 172 -21.78 -9.01 -19.27
C VAL A 172 -22.65 -10.13 -18.66
N GLY A 173 -22.60 -11.33 -19.22
CA GLY A 173 -23.32 -12.48 -18.67
C GLY A 173 -22.88 -12.84 -17.26
N LEU A 174 -21.58 -12.86 -17.00
CA LEU A 174 -21.03 -13.07 -15.67
C LEU A 174 -21.38 -11.94 -14.70
N LEU A 175 -21.44 -10.69 -15.15
CA LEU A 175 -21.92 -9.58 -14.36
C LEU A 175 -23.34 -9.80 -13.88
N VAL A 176 -24.26 -10.09 -14.79
CA VAL A 176 -25.68 -10.32 -14.46
C VAL A 176 -25.81 -11.48 -13.48
N LEU A 177 -25.12 -12.60 -13.73
CA LEU A 177 -25.11 -13.75 -12.83
C LEU A 177 -24.52 -13.40 -11.45
N SER A 178 -23.45 -12.63 -11.38
CA SER A 178 -22.83 -12.24 -10.11
C SER A 178 -23.73 -11.33 -9.28
N VAL A 179 -24.43 -10.40 -9.95
CA VAL A 179 -25.39 -9.50 -9.30
C VAL A 179 -26.62 -10.27 -8.80
N LEU A 180 -27.17 -11.16 -9.61
CA LEU A 180 -28.32 -11.99 -9.21
C LEU A 180 -27.95 -12.95 -8.09
N ALA A 181 -26.80 -13.61 -8.15
CA ALA A 181 -26.32 -14.51 -7.11
C ALA A 181 -26.01 -13.75 -5.80
N GLY A 182 -25.39 -12.57 -5.89
CA GLY A 182 -25.15 -11.71 -4.74
C GLY A 182 -26.44 -11.21 -4.09
N ALA A 183 -27.42 -10.81 -4.87
CA ALA A 183 -28.73 -10.37 -4.39
C ALA A 183 -29.52 -11.53 -3.74
N ALA A 184 -29.55 -12.71 -4.37
CA ALA A 184 -30.18 -13.90 -3.81
C ALA A 184 -29.49 -14.33 -2.51
N TYR A 185 -28.16 -14.34 -2.47
CA TYR A 185 -27.37 -14.63 -1.29
C TYR A 185 -27.66 -13.66 -0.15
N ALA A 186 -27.72 -12.35 -0.42
CA ALA A 186 -28.06 -11.34 0.57
C ALA A 186 -29.49 -11.51 1.11
N ALA A 187 -30.46 -11.78 0.22
CA ALA A 187 -31.86 -11.98 0.61
C ALA A 187 -32.05 -13.21 1.51
N ILE A 188 -31.40 -14.34 1.19
CA ILE A 188 -31.54 -15.59 1.95
C ILE A 188 -30.80 -15.52 3.28
N SER A 189 -29.60 -14.91 3.28
CA SER A 189 -28.74 -14.88 4.48
C SER A 189 -29.22 -13.96 5.59
N ILE A 190 -30.09 -13.00 5.26
CA ILE A 190 -30.51 -11.92 6.17
C ILE A 190 -31.89 -12.20 6.80
N ASN A 191 -32.66 -13.15 6.27
CA ASN A 191 -33.99 -13.44 6.75
C ASN A 191 -33.98 -13.98 8.19
N GLY A 192 -34.69 -13.30 9.09
CA GLY A 192 -35.01 -13.75 10.44
C GLY A 192 -34.23 -13.11 11.61
N GLU A 193 -33.32 -12.16 11.38
CA GLU A 193 -32.66 -11.43 12.48
C GLU A 193 -32.96 -9.92 12.42
N PRO A 194 -33.29 -9.28 13.58
CA PRO A 194 -33.64 -7.85 13.60
C PRO A 194 -32.43 -6.91 13.34
N ARG A 195 -31.23 -7.38 13.63
CA ARG A 195 -29.97 -6.61 13.45
C ARG A 195 -28.84 -7.50 12.99
N ILE A 196 -27.99 -6.97 12.13
CA ILE A 196 -26.81 -7.66 11.60
C ILE A 196 -25.56 -6.94 12.09
N GLY A 197 -24.62 -7.69 12.65
CA GLY A 197 -23.34 -7.17 13.08
C GLY A 197 -22.32 -7.23 11.93
N LEU A 198 -21.90 -6.07 11.43
CA LEU A 198 -20.81 -5.94 10.48
C LEU A 198 -19.46 -5.98 11.17
N ARG A 199 -18.60 -6.92 10.81
CA ARG A 199 -17.23 -7.05 11.36
C ARG A 199 -16.15 -6.58 10.41
N LEU A 200 -16.41 -6.48 9.11
CA LEU A 200 -15.50 -6.04 8.05
C LEU A 200 -14.10 -6.65 8.16
N ALA A 201 -14.00 -7.93 8.44
CA ALA A 201 -12.72 -8.63 8.67
C ALA A 201 -11.82 -7.99 9.76
N GLY A 202 -12.42 -7.20 10.66
CA GLY A 202 -11.70 -6.51 11.74
C GLY A 202 -11.25 -5.08 11.42
N LEU A 203 -11.54 -4.54 10.23
CA LEU A 203 -11.22 -3.16 9.86
C LEU A 203 -11.88 -2.09 10.75
N LEU A 204 -12.89 -2.48 11.55
CA LEU A 204 -13.51 -1.58 12.52
C LEU A 204 -12.66 -1.39 13.80
N HIS A 205 -11.64 -2.23 14.05
CA HIS A 205 -10.81 -2.09 15.25
C HIS A 205 -10.00 -0.79 15.29
N PRO A 206 -9.30 -0.36 14.21
CA PRO A 206 -8.63 0.93 14.22
C PRO A 206 -9.57 2.10 14.51
N ALA A 207 -10.79 2.07 13.96
CA ALA A 207 -11.79 3.09 14.26
C ALA A 207 -12.22 3.06 15.74
N ALA A 208 -12.42 1.87 16.31
CA ALA A 208 -12.73 1.71 17.74
C ALA A 208 -11.56 2.17 18.63
N ASP A 209 -10.31 1.88 18.23
CA ASP A 209 -9.13 2.34 18.95
C ASP A 209 -8.98 3.87 18.86
N GLY A 210 -9.25 4.47 17.70
CA GLY A 210 -9.26 5.92 17.51
C GLY A 210 -10.30 6.60 18.41
N LEU A 211 -11.54 6.10 18.41
CA LEU A 211 -12.59 6.60 19.32
C LEU A 211 -12.18 6.46 20.80
N LYS A 212 -11.63 5.31 21.18
CA LYS A 212 -11.13 5.09 22.54
C LYS A 212 -10.07 6.13 22.94
N THR A 213 -9.13 6.45 22.06
CA THR A 213 -8.07 7.42 22.37
C THR A 213 -8.57 8.86 22.44
N ILE A 214 -9.60 9.22 21.63
CA ILE A 214 -10.24 10.54 21.67
C ILE A 214 -10.98 10.77 23.01
N PHE A 215 -11.70 9.74 23.47
CA PHE A 215 -12.50 9.85 24.71
C PHE A 215 -11.72 9.47 25.98
N LYS A 216 -10.46 9.04 25.86
CA LYS A 216 -9.61 8.73 27.00
C LYS A 216 -9.14 10.00 27.67
N GLU A 217 -9.13 10.00 29.02
CA GLU A 217 -8.61 11.11 29.84
C GLU A 217 -7.17 11.45 29.47
N ASP A 218 -6.88 12.74 29.32
CA ASP A 218 -5.53 13.27 29.10
C ASP A 218 -4.91 13.60 30.46
N PHE A 219 -4.02 12.75 30.93
CA PHE A 219 -3.31 12.90 32.20
C PHE A 219 -1.94 13.53 31.95
N ILE A 220 -1.58 14.52 32.79
CA ILE A 220 -0.23 15.10 32.85
C ILE A 220 0.28 14.95 34.28
N PRO A 221 1.47 14.35 34.50
CA PRO A 221 2.04 14.22 35.82
C PRO A 221 2.18 15.60 36.52
N PRO A 222 1.97 15.69 37.85
CA PRO A 222 1.94 16.97 38.53
C PRO A 222 3.25 17.76 38.48
N ASN A 223 4.39 17.08 38.41
CA ASN A 223 5.73 17.70 38.37
C ASN A 223 6.27 17.81 36.92
N ALA A 224 5.54 17.33 35.91
CA ALA A 224 5.95 17.40 34.51
C ALA A 224 5.85 18.84 33.97
N ASP A 225 6.76 19.19 33.04
CA ASP A 225 6.64 20.44 32.29
C ASP A 225 5.47 20.33 31.31
N LYS A 226 4.37 21.02 31.62
CA LYS A 226 3.10 20.95 30.86
C LYS A 226 3.25 21.41 29.41
N PHE A 227 4.10 22.39 29.16
CA PHE A 227 4.32 22.91 27.81
C PHE A 227 5.12 21.92 26.96
N LEU A 228 6.29 21.48 27.46
CA LEU A 228 7.13 20.51 26.74
C LEU A 228 6.44 19.15 26.58
N HIS A 229 5.71 18.70 27.61
CA HIS A 229 4.92 17.46 27.56
C HIS A 229 3.82 17.51 26.48
N SER A 230 3.21 18.68 26.24
CA SER A 230 2.21 18.84 25.19
C SER A 230 2.84 19.07 23.81
N LEU A 231 4.03 19.68 23.73
CA LEU A 231 4.75 19.99 22.49
C LEU A 231 5.40 18.74 21.89
N ALA A 232 5.95 17.85 22.69
CA ALA A 232 6.73 16.69 22.24
C ALA A 232 5.98 15.78 21.24
N PRO A 233 4.69 15.43 21.43
CA PRO A 233 3.93 14.67 20.44
C PRO A 233 3.82 15.37 19.08
N PHE A 234 3.63 16.70 19.06
CA PHE A 234 3.58 17.48 17.81
C PHE A 234 4.90 17.49 17.07
N VAL A 235 6.01 17.63 17.79
CA VAL A 235 7.37 17.61 17.21
C VAL A 235 7.71 16.24 16.63
N SER A 236 7.14 15.15 17.15
CA SER A 236 7.31 13.82 16.58
C SER A 236 6.37 13.56 15.38
N PHE A 237 5.12 14.02 15.46
CA PHE A 237 4.07 13.68 14.51
C PHE A 237 4.13 14.55 13.24
N PHE A 238 4.29 15.85 13.39
CA PHE A 238 4.24 16.79 12.28
C PHE A 238 5.33 16.57 11.23
N PRO A 239 6.60 16.37 11.60
CA PRO A 239 7.65 16.09 10.62
C PRO A 239 7.39 14.82 9.83
N ALA A 240 6.89 13.75 10.47
CA ALA A 240 6.58 12.49 9.79
C ALA A 240 5.56 12.66 8.65
N LEU A 241 4.59 13.56 8.82
CA LEU A 241 3.62 13.91 7.76
C LEU A 241 4.26 14.77 6.65
N VAL A 242 5.01 15.79 7.03
CA VAL A 242 5.53 16.80 6.10
C VAL A 242 6.63 16.22 5.20
N VAL A 243 7.39 15.26 5.69
CA VAL A 243 8.43 14.54 4.93
C VAL A 243 7.84 13.87 3.67
N MET A 244 6.59 13.41 3.70
CA MET A 244 5.95 12.79 2.51
C MET A 244 5.73 13.76 1.35
N ALA A 245 5.81 15.06 1.57
CA ALA A 245 5.55 16.08 0.53
C ALA A 245 6.52 16.00 -0.67
N VAL A 246 7.70 15.45 -0.48
CA VAL A 246 8.75 15.33 -1.50
C VAL A 246 8.66 14.02 -2.29
N ILE A 247 7.88 13.06 -1.82
CA ILE A 247 7.76 11.76 -2.50
C ILE A 247 6.77 11.90 -3.67
N PRO A 248 7.19 11.59 -4.92
CA PRO A 248 6.29 11.61 -6.06
C PRO A 248 5.42 10.35 -6.10
N PHE A 249 4.11 10.54 -6.10
CA PHE A 249 3.12 9.46 -6.12
C PHE A 249 2.81 8.93 -7.52
N GLY A 250 3.17 9.65 -8.55
CA GLY A 250 2.93 9.29 -9.95
C GLY A 250 3.71 10.19 -10.90
N ASP A 251 3.62 9.87 -12.18
CA ASP A 251 4.20 10.69 -13.25
C ASP A 251 3.41 12.01 -13.42
N THR A 252 3.91 12.87 -14.25
CA THR A 252 3.37 14.20 -14.54
C THR A 252 2.11 14.09 -15.38
N LEU A 253 1.04 14.78 -14.98
CA LEU A 253 -0.16 14.98 -15.79
C LEU A 253 0.07 16.15 -16.76
N CYS A 254 -0.16 15.93 -18.04
CA CYS A 254 0.06 16.88 -19.09
C CYS A 254 -1.26 17.43 -19.63
N PHE A 255 -1.37 18.78 -19.64
CA PHE A 255 -2.51 19.51 -20.17
C PHE A 255 -2.08 20.39 -21.35
N GLU A 256 -2.96 20.56 -22.34
CA GLU A 256 -2.78 21.59 -23.36
C GLU A 256 -2.83 22.96 -22.71
N LEU A 257 -1.86 23.81 -23.00
CA LEU A 257 -1.85 25.18 -22.53
C LEU A 257 -2.58 26.06 -23.55
N GLY A 258 -3.69 26.71 -23.13
CA GLY A 258 -4.37 27.70 -23.96
C GLY A 258 -3.49 28.93 -24.20
N LYS A 259 -3.71 29.65 -25.30
CA LYS A 259 -2.97 30.87 -25.63
C LYS A 259 -2.99 31.94 -24.53
N ASP A 260 -3.97 31.87 -23.65
CA ASP A 260 -4.13 32.75 -22.50
C ASP A 260 -3.48 32.20 -21.21
N GLY A 261 -2.69 31.14 -21.30
CA GLY A 261 -2.07 30.46 -20.15
C GLY A 261 -3.07 29.66 -19.30
N SER A 262 -4.31 29.45 -19.74
CA SER A 262 -5.29 28.61 -19.07
C SER A 262 -5.01 27.13 -19.35
N PHE A 263 -5.25 26.26 -18.35
CA PHE A 263 -5.22 24.81 -18.57
C PHE A 263 -6.37 24.42 -19.51
N GLY A 264 -6.02 23.86 -20.66
CA GLY A 264 -6.95 23.31 -21.65
C GLY A 264 -7.35 21.87 -21.35
N SER A 265 -7.58 21.10 -22.41
CA SER A 265 -7.91 19.68 -22.31
C SER A 265 -6.71 18.85 -21.85
N LEU A 266 -6.99 17.74 -21.12
CA LEU A 266 -5.97 16.76 -20.78
C LEU A 266 -5.45 16.10 -22.07
N ILE A 267 -4.12 16.02 -22.24
CA ILE A 267 -3.52 15.37 -23.40
C ILE A 267 -3.90 13.87 -23.37
N THR A 268 -4.54 13.40 -24.41
CA THR A 268 -5.02 12.01 -24.49
C THR A 268 -3.89 11.02 -24.79
N THR A 269 -2.97 11.41 -25.68
CA THR A 269 -1.82 10.57 -26.06
C THR A 269 -0.55 11.42 -26.11
N MET A 270 0.52 10.96 -25.48
CA MET A 270 1.80 11.65 -25.52
C MET A 270 2.51 11.39 -26.86
N PRO A 271 3.04 12.42 -27.51
CA PRO A 271 3.84 12.26 -28.73
C PRO A 271 5.26 11.80 -28.39
N GLY A 272 5.44 10.57 -27.95
CA GLY A 272 6.73 10.01 -27.56
C GLY A 272 6.94 9.89 -26.05
N ARG A 273 8.16 9.52 -25.64
CA ARG A 273 8.51 9.20 -24.24
C ARG A 273 8.90 10.42 -23.39
N ALA A 274 9.02 11.58 -24.01
CA ALA A 274 9.47 12.81 -23.35
C ALA A 274 8.44 13.35 -22.35
N MET A 275 8.94 14.01 -21.30
CA MET A 275 8.08 14.73 -20.35
C MET A 275 7.55 16.00 -20.98
N CYS A 276 6.29 16.35 -20.71
CA CYS A 276 5.76 17.66 -21.07
C CYS A 276 6.40 18.76 -20.19
N THR A 277 6.81 19.85 -20.84
CA THR A 277 7.41 21.01 -20.16
C THR A 277 6.38 22.08 -19.82
N GLU A 278 5.37 22.24 -20.69
CA GLU A 278 4.29 23.20 -20.53
C GLU A 278 2.99 22.50 -20.14
N GLY A 279 2.20 23.09 -19.26
CA GLY A 279 0.95 22.50 -18.77
C GLY A 279 1.15 21.27 -17.89
N ALA A 280 2.32 21.11 -17.29
CA ALA A 280 2.69 19.94 -16.48
C ALA A 280 2.23 20.07 -15.03
N ILE A 281 1.42 19.13 -14.55
CA ILE A 281 1.08 18.99 -13.12
C ILE A 281 1.75 17.75 -12.58
N ARG A 282 2.83 17.93 -11.80
CA ARG A 282 3.53 16.82 -11.13
C ARG A 282 2.67 16.28 -9.99
N LEU A 283 2.60 14.96 -9.85
CA LEU A 283 1.91 14.29 -8.73
C LEU A 283 2.81 14.21 -7.48
N GLN A 284 3.34 15.35 -7.10
CA GLN A 284 4.21 15.60 -5.96
C GLN A 284 3.76 16.92 -5.32
N VAL A 285 3.80 17.03 -3.99
CA VAL A 285 3.34 18.26 -3.31
C VAL A 285 4.34 19.37 -3.51
N VAL A 286 5.60 19.10 -3.20
CA VAL A 286 6.71 20.06 -3.28
C VAL A 286 7.83 19.48 -4.13
N ASP A 287 8.22 20.23 -5.15
CA ASP A 287 9.33 19.92 -6.05
C ASP A 287 10.57 20.69 -5.59
N LEU A 288 11.53 19.96 -5.03
CA LEU A 288 12.78 20.52 -4.48
C LEU A 288 13.98 19.87 -5.15
N ASP A 289 14.94 20.70 -5.59
CA ASP A 289 16.22 20.21 -6.14
C ASP A 289 17.03 19.41 -5.12
N VAL A 290 16.85 19.69 -3.86
CA VAL A 290 17.47 19.01 -2.72
C VAL A 290 16.46 18.15 -1.94
N GLY A 291 15.52 17.52 -2.64
CA GLY A 291 14.40 16.78 -2.03
C GLY A 291 14.85 15.71 -1.03
N LEU A 292 15.93 15.00 -1.34
CA LEU A 292 16.49 13.99 -0.44
C LEU A 292 17.06 14.58 0.85
N LEU A 293 17.72 15.75 0.81
CA LEU A 293 18.21 16.44 2.01
C LEU A 293 17.04 16.96 2.85
N TYR A 294 15.99 17.49 2.22
CA TYR A 294 14.77 17.88 2.92
C TYR A 294 14.15 16.71 3.69
N PHE A 295 14.12 15.52 3.07
CA PHE A 295 13.62 14.30 3.72
C PHE A 295 14.35 14.04 5.04
N PHE A 296 15.69 13.95 5.01
CA PHE A 296 16.48 13.66 6.21
C PHE A 296 16.43 14.80 7.24
N ALA A 297 16.50 16.05 6.81
CA ALA A 297 16.45 17.18 7.72
C ALA A 297 15.17 17.22 8.57
N LEU A 298 14.04 16.87 7.97
CA LEU A 298 12.77 16.82 8.69
C LEU A 298 12.58 15.50 9.47
N ALA A 299 13.00 14.36 8.93
CA ALA A 299 12.95 13.09 9.66
C ALA A 299 13.72 13.19 10.98
N GLY A 300 14.93 13.77 10.95
CA GLY A 300 15.76 13.99 12.12
C GLY A 300 15.13 14.86 13.22
N THR A 301 14.20 15.77 12.89
CA THR A 301 13.49 16.54 13.93
C THR A 301 12.58 15.67 14.80
N GLY A 302 12.13 14.51 14.31
CA GLY A 302 11.36 13.54 15.10
C GLY A 302 12.13 12.98 16.31
N ILE A 303 13.46 12.95 16.23
CA ILE A 303 14.36 12.55 17.32
C ILE A 303 14.19 13.48 18.52
N VAL A 304 14.13 14.79 18.25
CA VAL A 304 13.95 15.82 19.28
C VAL A 304 12.61 15.59 20.01
N GLY A 305 11.55 15.23 19.29
CA GLY A 305 10.24 14.94 19.89
C GLY A 305 10.30 13.78 20.90
N ALA A 306 10.97 12.68 20.57
CA ALA A 306 11.15 11.55 21.48
C ALA A 306 12.01 11.88 22.70
N ALA A 307 13.10 12.65 22.51
CA ALA A 307 13.95 13.11 23.60
C ALA A 307 13.21 14.06 24.55
N LEU A 308 12.47 15.04 24.01
CA LEU A 308 11.63 15.96 24.78
C LEU A 308 10.53 15.21 25.56
N ALA A 309 9.92 14.19 24.97
CA ALA A 309 8.92 13.39 25.65
C ALA A 309 9.48 12.72 26.91
N GLY A 310 10.67 12.12 26.79
CA GLY A 310 11.37 11.53 27.92
C GLY A 310 11.73 12.55 29.00
N TRP A 311 12.21 13.72 28.58
CA TRP A 311 12.64 14.78 29.50
C TRP A 311 11.47 15.43 30.26
N ALA A 312 10.39 15.74 29.55
CA ALA A 312 9.25 16.48 30.08
C ALA A 312 8.38 15.68 31.07
N SER A 313 8.52 14.36 31.13
CA SER A 313 7.64 13.46 31.87
C SER A 313 7.94 13.34 33.36
N ASP A 314 9.02 13.91 33.87
CA ASP A 314 9.51 13.76 35.27
C ASP A 314 9.53 12.30 35.76
N ASN A 315 9.88 11.38 34.88
CA ASN A 315 9.98 9.95 35.18
C ASN A 315 11.32 9.40 34.67
N LYS A 316 12.06 8.75 35.56
CA LYS A 316 13.38 8.16 35.22
C LYS A 316 13.32 7.11 34.10
N TYR A 317 12.26 6.32 34.03
CA TYR A 317 12.08 5.33 32.96
C TYR A 317 11.74 5.99 31.62
N SER A 318 10.93 7.04 31.67
CA SER A 318 10.62 7.85 30.49
C SER A 318 11.85 8.57 29.95
N LEU A 319 12.67 9.16 30.82
CA LEU A 319 13.93 9.79 30.44
C LEU A 319 14.90 8.79 29.80
N LEU A 320 15.06 7.61 30.41
CA LEU A 320 15.92 6.55 29.86
C LEU A 320 15.42 6.09 28.48
N GLY A 321 14.10 5.94 28.30
CA GLY A 321 13.47 5.60 27.02
C GLY A 321 13.72 6.68 25.95
N GLY A 322 13.59 7.96 26.30
CA GLY A 322 13.87 9.08 25.39
C GLY A 322 15.33 9.15 24.94
N VAL A 323 16.28 8.98 25.85
CA VAL A 323 17.72 8.93 25.51
C VAL A 323 18.04 7.71 24.63
N ARG A 324 17.48 6.54 24.92
CA ARG A 324 17.63 5.34 24.08
C ARG A 324 17.06 5.56 22.67
N ALA A 325 15.89 6.20 22.57
CA ALA A 325 15.27 6.55 21.29
C ALA A 325 16.18 7.46 20.47
N ALA A 326 16.66 8.56 21.07
CA ALA A 326 17.51 9.51 20.39
C ALA A 326 18.82 8.87 19.92
N SER A 327 19.50 8.10 20.77
CA SER A 327 20.77 7.45 20.41
C SER A 327 20.59 6.39 19.30
N GLN A 328 19.48 5.65 19.29
CA GLN A 328 19.14 4.71 18.24
C GLN A 328 18.91 5.43 16.91
N MET A 329 17.98 6.38 16.87
CA MET A 329 17.61 7.10 15.65
C MET A 329 18.81 7.77 15.00
N VAL A 330 19.61 8.56 15.76
CA VAL A 330 20.82 9.23 15.25
C VAL A 330 21.81 8.22 14.64
N SER A 331 22.04 7.09 15.31
CA SER A 331 23.00 6.09 14.84
C SER A 331 22.61 5.47 13.50
N TYR A 332 21.32 5.22 13.31
CA TYR A 332 20.81 4.58 12.08
C TYR A 332 20.54 5.59 10.96
N GLU A 333 20.21 6.84 11.29
CA GLU A 333 20.07 7.93 10.33
C GLU A 333 21.38 8.21 9.59
N VAL A 334 22.53 8.23 10.32
CA VAL A 334 23.85 8.35 9.69
C VAL A 334 24.11 7.23 8.69
N THR A 335 23.78 6.00 9.04
CA THR A 335 23.93 4.85 8.14
C THR A 335 23.03 4.98 6.91
N MET A 336 21.78 5.40 7.12
CA MET A 336 20.82 5.64 6.02
C MET A 336 21.32 6.70 5.05
N GLY A 337 21.76 7.84 5.58
CA GLY A 337 22.31 8.93 4.77
C GLY A 337 23.52 8.49 3.94
N LEU A 338 24.49 7.81 4.56
CA LEU A 338 25.67 7.28 3.84
C LEU A 338 25.28 6.28 2.75
N THR A 339 24.30 5.41 3.01
CA THR A 339 23.84 4.44 2.03
C THR A 339 23.29 5.12 0.77
N LEU A 340 22.60 6.25 0.93
CA LEU A 340 22.02 6.99 -0.20
C LEU A 340 23.05 7.83 -0.96
N VAL A 341 24.19 8.15 -0.37
CA VAL A 341 25.28 8.80 -1.12
C VAL A 341 25.68 7.96 -2.33
N GLY A 342 25.78 6.64 -2.19
CA GLY A 342 26.03 5.73 -3.32
C GLY A 342 24.94 5.82 -4.40
N ALA A 343 23.67 5.88 -4.01
CA ALA A 343 22.55 6.06 -4.96
C ALA A 343 22.64 7.42 -5.69
N VAL A 344 22.93 8.50 -4.95
CA VAL A 344 23.11 9.84 -5.53
C VAL A 344 24.27 9.86 -6.54
N MET A 345 25.37 9.15 -6.27
CA MET A 345 26.50 9.03 -7.21
C MET A 345 26.10 8.37 -8.53
N VAL A 346 25.18 7.40 -8.47
CA VAL A 346 24.69 6.71 -9.69
C VAL A 346 23.69 7.58 -10.45
N TYR A 347 22.73 8.18 -9.74
CA TYR A 347 21.65 8.96 -10.38
C TYR A 347 22.06 10.38 -10.77
N GLY A 348 23.11 10.93 -10.15
CA GLY A 348 23.61 12.28 -10.42
C GLY A 348 22.68 13.40 -9.95
N THR A 349 21.69 13.11 -9.12
CA THR A 349 20.69 14.08 -8.66
C THR A 349 20.25 13.81 -7.21
N LEU A 350 19.76 14.85 -6.53
CA LEU A 350 19.11 14.77 -5.21
C LEU A 350 17.58 14.86 -5.32
N ARG A 351 17.05 15.03 -6.53
CA ARG A 351 15.62 15.07 -6.80
C ARG A 351 15.06 13.65 -6.92
N VAL A 352 14.05 13.36 -6.14
CA VAL A 352 13.45 12.01 -6.10
C VAL A 352 12.74 11.65 -7.39
N ASP A 353 12.07 12.61 -8.05
CA ASP A 353 11.42 12.42 -9.36
C ASP A 353 12.42 12.06 -10.46
N GLN A 354 13.56 12.76 -10.51
CA GLN A 354 14.63 12.48 -11.49
C GLN A 354 15.31 11.12 -11.23
N MET A 355 15.41 10.69 -9.97
CA MET A 355 15.91 9.35 -9.64
C MET A 355 15.00 8.26 -10.21
N ILE A 356 13.68 8.47 -10.18
CA ILE A 356 12.72 7.54 -10.79
C ILE A 356 12.85 7.56 -12.30
N GLU A 357 12.98 8.73 -12.91
CA GLU A 357 13.14 8.87 -14.35
C GLU A 357 14.44 8.20 -14.86
N TRP A 358 15.54 8.33 -14.12
CA TRP A 358 16.77 7.61 -14.44
C TRP A 358 16.56 6.09 -14.41
N GLN A 359 15.82 5.57 -13.43
CA GLN A 359 15.50 4.14 -13.32
C GLN A 359 14.59 3.65 -14.44
N SER A 360 13.66 4.46 -14.91
CA SER A 360 12.80 4.17 -16.07
C SER A 360 13.61 3.97 -17.36
N GLN A 361 14.66 4.80 -17.54
CA GLN A 361 15.52 4.74 -18.73
C GLN A 361 16.58 3.63 -18.65
N ASN A 362 17.06 3.31 -17.45
CA ASN A 362 18.12 2.34 -17.22
C ASN A 362 17.58 1.07 -16.53
N ALA A 363 17.92 0.88 -15.28
CA ALA A 363 17.51 -0.27 -14.47
C ALA A 363 17.07 0.18 -13.08
N TRP A 364 16.21 -0.59 -12.43
CA TRP A 364 15.79 -0.29 -11.07
C TRP A 364 16.96 -0.33 -10.10
N GLY A 365 16.93 0.58 -9.12
CA GLY A 365 17.99 0.75 -8.13
C GLY A 365 18.34 -0.50 -7.34
N ILE A 366 17.40 -1.41 -7.13
CA ILE A 366 17.64 -2.68 -6.44
C ILE A 366 18.64 -3.58 -7.18
N PHE A 367 18.70 -3.51 -8.51
CA PHE A 367 19.68 -4.27 -9.32
C PHE A 367 21.01 -3.55 -9.42
N VAL A 368 20.98 -2.22 -9.45
CA VAL A 368 22.18 -1.38 -9.55
C VAL A 368 22.91 -1.32 -8.20
N GLN A 369 22.15 -1.27 -7.10
CA GLN A 369 22.68 -1.13 -5.74
C GLN A 369 21.98 -2.06 -4.74
N PRO A 370 22.10 -3.39 -4.88
CA PRO A 370 21.42 -4.33 -4.01
C PRO A 370 21.88 -4.22 -2.54
N LEU A 371 23.17 -3.96 -2.31
CA LEU A 371 23.71 -3.78 -0.96
C LEU A 371 23.11 -2.53 -0.30
N ALA A 372 23.02 -1.42 -1.03
CA ALA A 372 22.39 -0.19 -0.53
C ALA A 372 20.92 -0.42 -0.15
N PHE A 373 20.18 -1.18 -0.94
CA PHE A 373 18.79 -1.53 -0.63
C PHE A 373 18.68 -2.25 0.74
N PHE A 374 19.49 -3.28 0.98
CA PHE A 374 19.47 -4.01 2.26
C PHE A 374 19.92 -3.18 3.45
N LEU A 375 20.96 -2.35 3.28
CA LEU A 375 21.46 -1.45 4.33
C LEU A 375 20.41 -0.40 4.68
N PHE A 376 19.82 0.24 3.67
CA PHE A 376 18.77 1.23 3.86
C PHE A 376 17.52 0.62 4.51
N PHE A 377 17.08 -0.54 4.02
CA PHE A 377 15.94 -1.26 4.59
C PHE A 377 16.16 -1.58 6.07
N THR A 378 17.33 -2.11 6.44
CA THR A 378 17.64 -2.43 7.83
C THR A 378 17.67 -1.17 8.70
N ALA A 379 18.26 -0.09 8.21
CA ALA A 379 18.32 1.18 8.93
C ALA A 379 16.93 1.82 9.08
N SER A 380 16.08 1.75 8.06
CA SER A 380 14.71 2.29 8.12
C SER A 380 13.81 1.56 9.13
N VAL A 381 13.96 0.22 9.24
CA VAL A 381 13.26 -0.55 10.28
C VAL A 381 13.72 -0.15 11.68
N ALA A 382 15.02 0.13 11.85
CA ALA A 382 15.56 0.59 13.13
C ALA A 382 15.12 2.02 13.47
N GLU A 383 15.01 2.91 12.49
CA GLU A 383 14.51 4.28 12.67
C GLU A 383 13.05 4.32 13.06
N SER A 384 12.21 3.44 12.48
CA SER A 384 10.79 3.33 12.83
C SER A 384 10.52 2.81 14.25
N LYS A 385 11.56 2.49 15.03
CA LYS A 385 11.49 2.01 16.42
C LYS A 385 10.59 0.78 16.62
N ARG A 386 10.44 -0.05 15.59
CA ARG A 386 9.61 -1.26 15.66
C ARG A 386 10.44 -2.52 15.92
N ILE A 387 9.83 -3.53 16.52
CA ILE A 387 10.48 -4.82 16.72
C ILE A 387 11.10 -5.30 15.40
N PRO A 388 12.35 -5.74 15.36
CA PRO A 388 13.23 -6.15 16.46
C PRO A 388 14.03 -5.03 17.15
N PHE A 389 13.88 -3.77 16.73
CA PHE A 389 14.62 -2.60 17.19
C PHE A 389 13.81 -1.71 18.16
N ASP A 390 12.87 -2.27 18.87
CA ASP A 390 11.95 -1.62 19.80
C ASP A 390 12.57 -1.46 21.21
N ILE A 391 13.72 -0.80 21.26
CA ILE A 391 14.46 -0.54 22.50
C ILE A 391 13.94 0.69 23.27
N PRO A 392 13.44 1.73 22.60
CA PRO A 392 12.86 2.89 23.27
C PRO A 392 11.59 2.58 24.08
N GLU A 393 10.80 1.61 23.66
CA GLU A 393 9.60 1.15 24.36
C GLU A 393 9.93 0.09 25.41
N GLY A 394 10.79 -0.86 25.06
CA GLY A 394 11.35 -1.90 25.91
C GLY A 394 10.47 -2.39 27.06
N GLU A 395 9.22 -2.86 26.78
CA GLU A 395 8.21 -3.20 27.79
C GLU A 395 8.75 -4.12 28.92
N SER A 396 9.69 -4.99 28.58
CA SER A 396 10.32 -5.91 29.53
C SER A 396 11.41 -5.28 30.40
N GLU A 397 11.94 -4.08 30.02
CA GLU A 397 13.05 -3.43 30.70
C GLU A 397 12.66 -2.10 31.36
N ILE A 398 11.92 -1.23 30.67
CA ILE A 398 11.64 0.15 31.05
C ILE A 398 10.15 0.53 31.03
N VAL A 399 9.26 -0.45 31.25
CA VAL A 399 7.79 -0.34 31.28
C VAL A 399 7.22 0.00 29.91
N ALA A 400 7.21 1.27 29.51
CA ALA A 400 6.80 1.73 28.17
C ALA A 400 7.72 2.85 27.64
N GLY A 401 8.92 2.99 28.20
CA GLY A 401 9.89 3.99 27.79
C GLY A 401 9.35 5.41 27.83
N TYR A 402 9.58 6.19 26.79
CA TYR A 402 9.14 7.59 26.71
C TYR A 402 7.61 7.77 26.61
N PHE A 403 6.86 6.70 26.35
CA PHE A 403 5.37 6.71 26.32
C PHE A 403 4.74 6.56 27.71
N THR A 404 5.52 6.23 28.75
CA THR A 404 5.00 5.83 30.07
C THR A 404 3.99 6.81 30.65
N GLU A 405 4.23 8.12 30.51
CA GLU A 405 3.41 9.18 31.07
C GLU A 405 2.44 9.80 30.04
N TYR A 406 2.33 9.23 28.84
CA TYR A 406 1.45 9.73 27.79
C TYR A 406 0.18 8.92 27.71
N ALA A 407 -0.98 9.60 27.61
CA ALA A 407 -2.29 9.00 27.49
C ALA A 407 -3.10 9.67 26.37
N GLY A 408 -4.25 9.09 26.02
CA GLY A 408 -5.22 9.67 25.08
C GLY A 408 -4.64 10.05 23.73
N MET A 409 -4.97 11.24 23.25
CA MET A 409 -4.53 11.75 21.94
C MET A 409 -3.02 11.99 21.85
N LYS A 410 -2.36 12.37 22.94
CA LYS A 410 -0.90 12.58 22.95
C LYS A 410 -0.14 11.28 22.67
N PHE A 411 -0.57 10.18 23.30
CA PHE A 411 -0.05 8.84 23.00
C PHE A 411 -0.33 8.45 21.54
N ALA A 412 -1.56 8.70 21.05
CA ALA A 412 -1.96 8.40 19.70
C ALA A 412 -1.08 9.12 18.66
N MET A 413 -0.69 10.37 18.89
CA MET A 413 0.18 11.13 17.99
C MET A 413 1.55 10.47 17.82
N PHE A 414 2.20 10.01 18.90
CA PHE A 414 3.45 9.26 18.81
C PHE A 414 3.27 7.94 18.05
N PHE A 415 2.24 7.19 18.39
CA PHE A 415 1.94 5.91 17.77
C PHE A 415 1.67 6.05 16.26
N PHE A 416 0.89 7.06 15.86
CA PHE A 416 0.67 7.36 14.44
C PHE A 416 1.93 7.86 13.75
N ALA A 417 2.77 8.67 14.42
CA ALA A 417 4.04 9.13 13.86
C ALA A 417 4.93 7.96 13.46
N GLU A 418 5.01 6.90 14.27
CA GLU A 418 5.78 5.70 13.96
C GLU A 418 5.23 4.93 12.74
N TYR A 419 3.90 4.76 12.63
CA TYR A 419 3.32 4.12 11.45
C TYR A 419 3.47 4.96 10.19
N ILE A 420 3.36 6.27 10.30
CA ILE A 420 3.60 7.19 9.18
C ILE A 420 5.06 7.12 8.75
N ALA A 421 6.01 7.03 9.69
CA ALA A 421 7.42 6.84 9.37
C ALA A 421 7.68 5.53 8.61
N VAL A 422 6.97 4.43 8.94
CA VAL A 422 7.00 3.18 8.16
C VAL A 422 6.52 3.41 6.73
N VAL A 423 5.39 4.12 6.54
CA VAL A 423 4.85 4.42 5.20
C VAL A 423 5.81 5.32 4.42
N THR A 424 6.36 6.32 5.07
CA THR A 424 7.24 7.32 4.45
C THR A 424 8.57 6.70 4.02
N SER A 425 9.19 5.90 4.87
CA SER A 425 10.42 5.17 4.53
C SER A 425 10.19 4.14 3.42
N ALA A 426 9.05 3.42 3.44
CA ALA A 426 8.66 2.50 2.37
C ALA A 426 8.41 3.24 1.05
N GLY A 427 7.77 4.41 1.08
CA GLY A 427 7.57 5.26 -0.10
C GLY A 427 8.89 5.75 -0.70
N LEU A 428 9.81 6.22 0.13
CA LEU A 428 11.15 6.63 -0.31
C LEU A 428 11.94 5.46 -0.88
N MET A 429 11.91 4.29 -0.23
CA MET A 429 12.54 3.07 -0.75
C MET A 429 11.96 2.64 -2.10
N SER A 430 10.64 2.73 -2.26
CA SER A 430 9.98 2.47 -3.55
C SER A 430 10.49 3.42 -4.63
N ALA A 431 10.63 4.71 -4.32
CA ALA A 431 11.11 5.71 -5.25
C ALA A 431 12.58 5.49 -5.66
N ILE A 432 13.47 5.23 -4.68
CA ILE A 432 14.91 5.16 -4.93
C ILE A 432 15.36 3.80 -5.48
N PHE A 433 14.74 2.69 -5.06
CA PHE A 433 15.23 1.35 -5.38
C PHE A 433 14.30 0.53 -6.28
N LEU A 434 12.98 0.80 -6.27
CA LEU A 434 12.00 0.03 -7.04
C LEU A 434 11.37 0.83 -8.19
N GLY A 435 11.98 1.91 -8.60
CA GLY A 435 11.50 2.73 -9.71
C GLY A 435 10.23 3.54 -9.41
N GLY A 436 9.84 3.72 -8.14
CA GLY A 436 8.68 4.52 -7.78
C GLY A 436 7.41 4.17 -8.56
N TRP A 437 6.89 5.12 -9.33
CA TRP A 437 5.73 4.93 -10.21
C TRP A 437 6.06 4.23 -11.53
N ASP A 438 7.35 4.07 -11.89
CA ASP A 438 7.75 3.35 -13.10
C ASP A 438 7.38 1.86 -13.00
N LEU A 439 6.76 1.34 -14.06
CA LEU A 439 6.47 -0.08 -14.23
C LEU A 439 7.23 -0.60 -15.44
N PRO A 440 7.77 -1.84 -15.40
CA PRO A 440 8.50 -2.41 -16.50
C PRO A 440 7.68 -2.40 -17.79
N PHE A 441 8.26 -1.92 -18.86
CA PHE A 441 7.65 -1.85 -20.20
C PHE A 441 6.49 -0.87 -20.36
N LEU A 442 6.11 -0.12 -19.31
CA LEU A 442 5.10 0.94 -19.38
C LEU A 442 5.80 2.30 -19.54
N TYR A 443 5.68 2.90 -20.71
CA TYR A 443 6.23 4.22 -21.03
C TYR A 443 5.11 5.26 -21.18
N ARG A 444 5.46 6.54 -21.31
CA ARG A 444 4.48 7.66 -21.40
C ARG A 444 3.61 7.63 -22.66
N ASP A 445 4.03 6.95 -23.70
CA ASP A 445 3.31 6.75 -24.96
C ASP A 445 2.50 5.45 -24.99
N GLY A 446 2.76 4.50 -24.09
CA GLY A 446 2.03 3.24 -24.02
C GLY A 446 2.84 2.09 -23.44
N LEU A 447 2.36 0.89 -23.69
CA LEU A 447 3.01 -0.35 -23.32
C LEU A 447 3.91 -0.82 -24.46
N HIS A 448 5.23 -0.85 -24.25
CA HIS A 448 6.22 -1.32 -25.22
C HIS A 448 7.04 -2.46 -24.61
N VAL A 449 6.75 -3.68 -25.03
CA VAL A 449 7.52 -4.86 -24.58
C VAL A 449 8.67 -5.08 -25.56
N THR A 450 9.87 -4.70 -25.13
CA THR A 450 11.11 -4.89 -25.89
C THR A 450 12.02 -5.89 -25.18
N ILE A 451 12.64 -6.82 -25.90
CA ILE A 451 13.71 -7.67 -25.38
C ILE A 451 14.93 -7.46 -26.29
N GLY A 452 15.96 -6.82 -25.74
CA GLY A 452 17.09 -6.34 -26.51
C GLY A 452 16.65 -5.25 -27.51
N GLN A 453 16.94 -5.45 -28.78
CA GLN A 453 16.55 -4.51 -29.85
C GLN A 453 15.24 -4.89 -30.56
N THR A 454 14.60 -6.01 -30.19
CA THR A 454 13.37 -6.47 -30.83
C THR A 454 12.13 -5.99 -30.05
N LEU A 455 11.26 -5.26 -30.74
CA LEU A 455 9.94 -4.89 -30.24
C LEU A 455 9.01 -6.11 -30.43
N ILE A 456 8.49 -6.65 -29.32
CA ILE A 456 7.58 -7.81 -29.33
C ILE A 456 6.14 -7.36 -29.39
N PHE A 457 5.81 -6.31 -28.63
CA PHE A 457 4.44 -5.84 -28.50
C PHE A 457 4.43 -4.33 -28.22
N GLU A 458 3.55 -3.61 -28.91
CA GLU A 458 3.34 -2.18 -28.73
C GLU A 458 1.84 -1.89 -28.66
N GLN A 459 1.44 -1.15 -27.63
CA GLN A 459 0.04 -0.71 -27.46
C GLN A 459 0.02 0.71 -26.93
N ALA A 460 -0.48 1.64 -27.71
CA ALA A 460 -0.73 2.99 -27.24
C ALA A 460 -1.83 3.00 -26.17
N LEU A 461 -1.61 3.72 -25.08
CA LEU A 461 -2.57 3.89 -23.99
C LEU A 461 -2.85 5.38 -23.77
N PRO A 462 -4.05 5.73 -23.30
CA PRO A 462 -4.34 7.10 -22.90
C PRO A 462 -3.39 7.55 -21.78
N HIS A 463 -2.86 8.77 -21.87
CA HIS A 463 -1.91 9.31 -20.90
C HIS A 463 -2.42 9.25 -19.45
N LEU A 464 -3.69 9.59 -19.22
CA LEU A 464 -4.31 9.47 -17.90
C LEU A 464 -4.27 8.04 -17.34
N ALA A 465 -4.52 7.03 -18.20
CA ALA A 465 -4.47 5.63 -17.78
C ALA A 465 -3.06 5.24 -17.36
N ILE A 466 -2.04 5.67 -18.09
CA ILE A 466 -0.63 5.41 -17.76
C ILE A 466 -0.26 6.00 -16.40
N VAL A 467 -0.62 7.27 -16.17
CA VAL A 467 -0.34 7.95 -14.90
C VAL A 467 -1.06 7.27 -13.73
N LEU A 468 -2.33 6.88 -13.90
CA LEU A 468 -3.09 6.17 -12.87
C LEU A 468 -2.53 4.78 -12.58
N ILE A 469 -2.15 4.02 -13.62
CA ILE A 469 -1.52 2.70 -13.47
C ILE A 469 -0.16 2.84 -12.76
N GLY A 470 0.64 3.84 -13.12
CA GLY A 470 1.90 4.15 -12.46
C GLY A 470 1.71 4.51 -10.98
N ALA A 471 0.77 5.39 -10.67
CA ALA A 471 0.44 5.77 -9.30
C ALA A 471 -0.04 4.56 -8.47
N LEU A 472 -0.89 3.69 -9.04
CA LEU A 472 -1.30 2.44 -8.41
C LEU A 472 -0.10 1.50 -8.18
N GLY A 473 0.81 1.41 -9.15
CA GLY A 473 2.06 0.66 -9.03
C GLY A 473 2.93 1.15 -7.89
N PHE A 474 3.08 2.47 -7.74
CA PHE A 474 3.79 3.08 -6.60
C PHE A 474 3.16 2.71 -5.25
N VAL A 475 1.84 2.87 -5.14
CA VAL A 475 1.09 2.52 -3.92
C VAL A 475 1.27 1.04 -3.58
N LEU A 476 1.16 0.15 -4.56
CA LEU A 476 1.32 -1.29 -4.35
C LEU A 476 2.74 -1.66 -3.88
N LYS A 477 3.78 -1.10 -4.49
CA LYS A 477 5.19 -1.30 -4.07
C LYS A 477 5.40 -0.80 -2.63
N THR A 478 4.87 0.38 -2.30
CA THR A 478 4.93 0.94 -0.95
C THR A 478 4.23 0.03 0.06
N LEU A 479 3.03 -0.47 -0.24
CA LEU A 479 2.30 -1.40 0.63
C LEU A 479 3.03 -2.75 0.82
N VAL A 480 3.68 -3.27 -0.23
CA VAL A 480 4.50 -4.49 -0.14
C VAL A 480 5.69 -4.28 0.79
N LEU A 481 6.38 -3.13 0.70
CA LEU A 481 7.49 -2.80 1.59
C LEU A 481 7.01 -2.60 3.04
N CYS A 482 5.88 -1.94 3.26
CA CYS A 482 5.26 -1.83 4.58
C CYS A 482 4.91 -3.21 5.14
N TRP A 483 4.31 -4.08 4.32
CA TRP A 483 4.00 -5.45 4.73
C TRP A 483 5.25 -6.23 5.10
N LEU A 484 6.35 -6.07 4.34
CA LEU A 484 7.63 -6.71 4.63
C LEU A 484 8.21 -6.24 5.98
N GLN A 485 8.13 -4.95 6.29
CA GLN A 485 8.53 -4.40 7.59
C GLN A 485 7.69 -4.99 8.74
N LEU A 486 6.37 -5.12 8.55
CA LEU A 486 5.50 -5.78 9.52
C LEU A 486 5.81 -7.27 9.69
N MET A 487 6.20 -7.98 8.61
CA MET A 487 6.63 -9.38 8.69
C MET A 487 7.84 -9.55 9.60
N ILE A 488 8.83 -8.68 9.48
CA ILE A 488 10.04 -8.69 10.31
C ILE A 488 9.68 -8.53 11.79
N ARG A 489 8.73 -7.67 12.11
CA ARG A 489 8.26 -7.45 13.48
C ARG A 489 7.82 -8.73 14.19
N TRP A 490 7.16 -9.63 13.48
CA TRP A 490 6.58 -10.85 14.05
C TRP A 490 7.45 -12.10 13.89
N THR A 491 8.55 -12.02 13.14
CA THR A 491 9.41 -13.16 12.84
C THR A 491 10.76 -13.13 13.56
N LEU A 492 11.32 -11.93 13.80
CA LEU A 492 12.62 -11.77 14.43
C LEU A 492 12.52 -11.54 15.95
N PRO A 493 13.47 -12.04 16.73
CA PRO A 493 13.56 -11.76 18.16
C PRO A 493 14.03 -10.32 18.39
N ARG A 494 13.65 -9.74 19.53
CA ARG A 494 14.10 -8.39 19.96
C ARG A 494 15.60 -8.39 20.26
N PHE A 495 16.31 -7.37 19.80
CA PHE A 495 17.71 -7.14 20.12
C PHE A 495 17.86 -6.47 21.50
N ARG A 496 19.03 -6.66 22.11
CA ARG A 496 19.46 -5.84 23.26
C ARG A 496 20.07 -4.53 22.77
N TYR A 497 20.06 -3.51 23.63
CA TYR A 497 20.61 -2.19 23.31
C TYR A 497 22.08 -2.26 22.84
N ASP A 498 22.94 -3.02 23.51
CA ASP A 498 24.35 -3.19 23.13
C ASP A 498 24.52 -3.88 21.77
N GLN A 499 23.69 -4.87 21.46
CA GLN A 499 23.69 -5.57 20.17
C GLN A 499 23.26 -4.61 19.04
N LEU A 500 22.22 -3.82 19.28
CA LEU A 500 21.73 -2.84 18.35
C LEU A 500 22.80 -1.78 18.03
N MET A 501 23.44 -1.21 19.06
CA MET A 501 24.47 -0.20 18.86
C MET A 501 25.72 -0.76 18.18
N ARG A 502 26.11 -2.02 18.48
CA ARG A 502 27.18 -2.73 17.76
C ARG A 502 26.82 -2.99 16.31
N LEU A 503 25.57 -3.33 16.00
CA LEU A 503 25.10 -3.52 14.63
C LEU A 503 25.24 -2.22 13.83
N GLY A 504 24.73 -1.09 14.35
CA GLY A 504 24.80 0.21 13.70
C GLY A 504 26.25 0.66 13.44
N TRP A 505 27.02 0.81 14.51
CA TRP A 505 28.36 1.41 14.42
C TRP A 505 29.45 0.49 13.88
N ARG A 506 29.44 -0.79 14.22
CA ARG A 506 30.53 -1.72 13.83
C ARG A 506 30.28 -2.51 12.56
N LYS A 507 29.01 -2.60 12.09
CA LYS A 507 28.69 -3.38 10.90
C LYS A 507 28.03 -2.53 9.82
N LEU A 508 26.92 -1.86 10.11
CA LEU A 508 26.18 -1.12 9.08
C LEU A 508 26.91 0.12 8.60
N LEU A 509 27.48 0.91 9.49
CA LEU A 509 28.22 2.12 9.12
C LEU A 509 29.47 1.79 8.28
N PRO A 510 30.36 0.85 8.65
CA PRO A 510 31.47 0.46 7.77
C PRO A 510 31.01 -0.15 6.45
N ALA A 511 29.91 -0.93 6.46
CA ALA A 511 29.36 -1.50 5.24
C ALA A 511 28.78 -0.42 4.31
N SER A 512 28.10 0.61 4.84
CA SER A 512 27.62 1.74 4.03
C SER A 512 28.76 2.54 3.43
N LEU A 513 29.83 2.77 4.18
CA LEU A 513 31.04 3.43 3.67
C LEU A 513 31.73 2.60 2.58
N ALA A 514 31.86 1.27 2.79
CA ALA A 514 32.38 0.36 1.78
C ALA A 514 31.50 0.35 0.52
N ASN A 515 30.17 0.43 0.67
CA ASN A 515 29.24 0.55 -0.45
C ASN A 515 29.49 1.84 -1.26
N VAL A 516 29.70 2.98 -0.62
CA VAL A 516 30.01 4.26 -1.29
C VAL A 516 31.30 4.14 -2.09
N LEU A 517 32.36 3.60 -1.50
CA LEU A 517 33.66 3.41 -2.18
C LEU A 517 33.54 2.43 -3.35
N ALA A 518 32.88 1.30 -3.15
CA ALA A 518 32.65 0.31 -4.21
C ALA A 518 31.83 0.90 -5.37
N THR A 519 30.77 1.65 -5.05
CA THR A 519 29.94 2.33 -6.06
C THR A 519 30.77 3.34 -6.86
N GLY A 520 31.60 4.16 -6.19
CA GLY A 520 32.48 5.12 -6.87
C GLY A 520 33.43 4.43 -7.83
N LEU A 521 34.06 3.33 -7.43
CA LEU A 521 34.96 2.54 -8.29
C LEU A 521 34.21 1.92 -9.49
N ILE A 522 33.00 1.40 -9.26
CA ILE A 522 32.17 0.81 -10.33
C ILE A 522 31.74 1.88 -11.34
N VAL A 523 31.24 3.02 -10.87
CA VAL A 523 30.85 4.15 -11.73
C VAL A 523 32.05 4.63 -12.56
N MET A 524 33.20 4.80 -11.92
CA MET A 524 34.45 5.15 -12.62
C MET A 524 34.80 4.11 -13.68
N ALA A 525 34.73 2.83 -13.37
CA ALA A 525 35.01 1.75 -14.32
C ALA A 525 34.03 1.74 -15.51
N ILE A 526 32.74 2.03 -15.25
CA ILE A 526 31.72 2.12 -16.32
C ILE A 526 32.01 3.32 -17.24
N VAL A 527 32.32 4.48 -16.68
CA VAL A 527 32.62 5.70 -17.47
C VAL A 527 33.88 5.54 -18.32
N THR A 528 34.89 4.82 -17.81
CA THR A 528 36.16 4.60 -18.51
C THR A 528 36.14 3.36 -19.42
N GLY A 529 35.17 2.48 -19.29
CA GLY A 529 35.18 1.12 -19.88
C GLY A 529 34.81 1.02 -21.37
N GLY A 530 34.46 2.12 -22.04
CA GLY A 530 34.21 2.15 -23.49
C GLY A 530 32.90 1.46 -23.93
N PRO A 531 32.67 1.26 -25.25
CA PRO A 531 31.39 0.82 -25.82
C PRO A 531 30.97 -0.60 -25.39
N ALA A 532 31.90 -1.50 -25.13
CA ALA A 532 31.60 -2.86 -24.72
C ALA A 532 30.92 -2.90 -23.33
N VAL A 533 31.34 -2.05 -22.39
CA VAL A 533 30.73 -1.93 -21.07
C VAL A 533 29.34 -1.30 -21.19
N ALA A 534 29.16 -0.30 -22.05
CA ALA A 534 27.86 0.31 -22.30
C ALA A 534 26.84 -0.72 -22.85
N THR A 535 27.25 -1.57 -23.81
CA THR A 535 26.39 -2.64 -24.33
C THR A 535 26.03 -3.67 -23.24
N PHE A 536 27.00 -4.06 -22.42
CA PHE A 536 26.74 -4.97 -21.30
C PHE A 536 25.71 -4.37 -20.31
N MET A 537 25.83 -3.09 -19.97
CA MET A 537 24.92 -2.41 -19.06
C MET A 537 23.51 -2.27 -19.63
N SER A 538 23.37 -2.01 -20.95
CA SER A 538 22.04 -1.97 -21.59
C SER A 538 21.35 -3.34 -21.58
N LEU A 539 22.07 -4.41 -21.86
CA LEU A 539 21.55 -5.77 -21.74
C LEU A 539 21.13 -6.11 -20.31
N LEU A 540 21.95 -5.74 -19.33
CA LEU A 540 21.62 -5.95 -17.91
C LEU A 540 20.33 -5.21 -17.52
N ALA A 541 20.14 -3.98 -18.02
CA ALA A 541 18.93 -3.20 -17.81
C ALA A 541 17.69 -3.90 -18.39
N ASP A 542 17.74 -4.39 -19.62
CA ASP A 542 16.63 -5.07 -20.27
C ASP A 542 16.28 -6.39 -19.56
N TYR A 543 17.28 -7.20 -19.21
CA TYR A 543 17.05 -8.43 -18.43
C TYR A 543 16.48 -8.15 -17.03
N SER A 544 16.90 -7.07 -16.38
CA SER A 544 16.36 -6.69 -15.07
C SER A 544 14.87 -6.31 -15.16
N LYS A 545 14.47 -5.55 -16.21
CA LYS A 545 13.06 -5.21 -16.46
C LYS A 545 12.22 -6.46 -16.75
N ALA A 546 12.73 -7.38 -17.58
CA ALA A 546 12.08 -8.64 -17.88
C ALA A 546 11.89 -9.52 -16.61
N LEU A 547 12.90 -9.58 -15.75
CA LEU A 547 12.84 -10.33 -14.50
C LEU A 547 11.80 -9.76 -13.54
N VAL A 548 11.71 -8.43 -13.41
CA VAL A 548 10.68 -7.76 -12.60
C VAL A 548 9.28 -8.04 -13.13
N ALA A 549 9.09 -7.96 -14.45
CA ALA A 549 7.80 -8.27 -15.07
C ALA A 549 7.39 -9.72 -14.82
N LEU A 550 8.31 -10.69 -15.01
CA LEU A 550 8.06 -12.10 -14.71
C LEU A 550 7.76 -12.35 -13.22
N ALA A 551 8.50 -11.71 -12.32
CA ALA A 551 8.26 -11.80 -10.89
C ALA A 551 6.88 -11.20 -10.50
N GLY A 552 6.51 -10.08 -11.11
CA GLY A 552 5.20 -9.45 -10.94
C GLY A 552 4.05 -10.35 -11.42
N ILE A 553 4.16 -10.91 -12.63
CA ILE A 553 3.19 -11.85 -13.19
C ILE A 553 3.11 -13.11 -12.33
N GLY A 554 4.25 -13.69 -11.96
CA GLY A 554 4.33 -14.87 -11.09
C GLY A 554 3.71 -14.63 -9.71
N GLY A 555 4.00 -13.48 -9.11
CA GLY A 555 3.40 -13.04 -7.85
C GLY A 555 1.89 -12.85 -7.96
N PHE A 556 1.42 -12.27 -9.04
CA PHE A 556 -0.01 -12.11 -9.31
C PHE A 556 -0.73 -13.45 -9.51
N ILE A 557 -0.15 -14.36 -10.30
CA ILE A 557 -0.67 -15.73 -10.48
C ILE A 557 -0.70 -16.46 -9.15
N TYR A 558 0.38 -16.39 -8.37
CA TYR A 558 0.44 -16.99 -7.03
C TYR A 558 -0.65 -16.44 -6.11
N PHE A 559 -0.85 -15.13 -6.13
CA PHE A 559 -1.88 -14.45 -5.36
C PHE A 559 -3.29 -14.92 -5.76
N ILE A 560 -3.57 -15.03 -7.06
CA ILE A 560 -4.84 -15.59 -7.57
C ILE A 560 -5.02 -17.03 -7.11
N VAL A 561 -4.01 -17.89 -7.29
CA VAL A 561 -4.06 -19.30 -6.87
C VAL A 561 -4.27 -19.42 -5.36
N PHE A 562 -3.61 -18.58 -4.56
CA PHE A 562 -3.80 -18.52 -3.11
C PHE A 562 -5.23 -18.15 -2.72
N LEU A 563 -5.85 -17.22 -3.45
CA LEU A 563 -7.21 -16.75 -3.20
C LEU A 563 -8.27 -17.76 -3.66
N VAL A 564 -8.01 -18.48 -4.74
CA VAL A 564 -8.92 -19.52 -5.29
C VAL A 564 -8.83 -20.82 -4.50
N LYS A 565 -7.69 -21.09 -3.85
CA LYS A 565 -7.58 -22.31 -3.01
C LYS A 565 -8.70 -22.31 -1.97
N PRO A 566 -9.53 -23.38 -1.94
CA PRO A 566 -10.54 -23.51 -0.90
C PRO A 566 -9.82 -23.48 0.44
N VAL A 567 -10.24 -22.55 1.30
CA VAL A 567 -9.81 -22.54 2.71
C VAL A 567 -10.29 -23.87 3.28
N HIS A 568 -9.40 -24.84 3.37
CA HIS A 568 -9.67 -26.06 4.12
C HIS A 568 -10.16 -25.58 5.49
N LYS A 569 -11.36 -26.05 5.90
CA LYS A 569 -11.86 -25.80 7.26
C LYS A 569 -10.71 -26.17 8.19
N ARG A 570 -9.96 -25.17 8.67
CA ARG A 570 -8.98 -25.42 9.73
C ARG A 570 -9.79 -26.07 10.84
N LYS A 571 -9.48 -27.31 11.19
CA LYS A 571 -9.96 -27.90 12.43
C LYS A 571 -9.59 -26.85 13.47
N SER A 572 -10.60 -26.25 14.12
CA SER A 572 -10.34 -25.34 15.22
C SER A 572 -9.50 -26.15 16.20
N LEU A 573 -8.20 -25.85 16.28
CA LEU A 573 -7.37 -26.37 17.36
C LEU A 573 -8.02 -25.83 18.61
N ALA A 574 -8.70 -26.70 19.34
CA ALA A 574 -9.20 -26.37 20.65
C ALA A 574 -8.01 -25.84 21.45
N SER A 575 -8.16 -24.70 22.10
CA SER A 575 -7.10 -24.18 22.98
C SER A 575 -6.63 -25.28 23.90
N THR A 576 -5.36 -25.28 24.29
CA THR A 576 -4.80 -26.31 25.17
C THR A 576 -5.66 -26.52 26.41
N SER A 577 -6.27 -25.46 26.95
CA SER A 577 -7.25 -25.52 28.03
C SER A 577 -8.54 -26.26 27.66
N ALA A 578 -9.04 -26.16 26.43
CA ALA A 578 -10.21 -26.94 25.98
C ALA A 578 -9.87 -28.41 25.74
N GLN A 579 -8.64 -28.75 25.34
CA GLN A 579 -8.17 -30.11 25.27
C GLN A 579 -8.06 -30.75 26.67
N PHE A 580 -7.56 -30.01 27.65
CA PHE A 580 -7.52 -30.48 29.06
C PHE A 580 -8.93 -30.60 29.66
N ALA A 581 -9.85 -29.73 29.36
CA ALA A 581 -11.25 -29.85 29.79
C ALA A 581 -11.94 -31.07 29.18
N HIS A 582 -11.63 -31.42 27.92
CA HIS A 582 -12.13 -32.65 27.27
C HIS A 582 -11.52 -33.93 27.88
N ALA A 583 -10.25 -33.91 28.18
CA ALA A 583 -9.55 -35.03 28.83
C ALA A 583 -10.03 -35.25 30.29
N ALA A 584 -10.50 -34.21 30.97
CA ALA A 584 -11.02 -34.26 32.32
C ALA A 584 -12.52 -34.63 32.40
N GLY A 585 -13.17 -35.05 31.30
CA GLY A 585 -14.57 -35.52 31.31
C GLY A 585 -15.61 -34.40 31.42
N GLY A 586 -15.25 -33.14 31.21
CA GLY A 586 -16.17 -32.02 31.22
C GLY A 586 -17.16 -32.09 30.06
N THR A 587 -18.42 -31.96 30.38
CA THR A 587 -19.54 -31.86 29.44
C THR A 587 -19.30 -30.79 28.39
N ARG A 588 -19.64 -31.09 27.14
CA ARG A 588 -19.57 -30.23 25.96
C ARG A 588 -19.93 -28.78 26.28
N SER A 589 -18.95 -27.93 26.54
CA SER A 589 -19.18 -26.50 26.53
C SER A 589 -19.55 -26.06 25.14
N ALA A 590 -20.55 -25.23 25.04
CA ALA A 590 -21.11 -24.69 23.81
C ALA A 590 -20.01 -24.33 22.80
N ARG A 591 -20.17 -24.78 21.56
CA ARG A 591 -19.37 -24.35 20.42
C ARG A 591 -19.32 -22.83 20.42
N MET A 592 -18.20 -22.25 20.78
CA MET A 592 -17.95 -20.84 20.53
C MET A 592 -17.95 -20.67 19.03
N SER A 593 -19.05 -20.15 18.51
CA SER A 593 -19.19 -19.69 17.13
C SER A 593 -18.18 -18.60 16.87
N ALA A 594 -17.19 -18.89 16.06
CA ALA A 594 -16.20 -17.94 15.58
C ALA A 594 -16.84 -16.85 14.71
#